data_fcffbcf497c3238eeeaacb145f882eb3
#
_entry.id   fcffbcf497c3238eeeaacb145f882eb3
#
_cell.length_a   1.000
_cell.length_b   1.000
_cell.length_c   1.000
_cell.angle_alpha   90.00
_cell.angle_beta   90.00
_cell.angle_gamma   90.00
#
_symmetry.space_group_name_H-M   'P 1'
#
loop_
_entity.id
_entity.type
_entity.pdbx_description
1 polymer ?
#
loop_
_entity_poly.entity_id
_entity_poly.type
_entity_poly.pdbx_seq_one_letter_code
_entity_poly.pdbx_strand_id
1 'polypeptide(L)'
;MAVACECGMEERAEKVMERARVPKRYEHCDFESFSTDLEDGKTWSAQHEQALKQAKMLTQAFVRDYPATEKGLLLIGPSGVGKTHLAVAALKELVRRGHNGLFCDYRELLKEIQASYNPSSESTEMGVLEPVRTAEILVLDDLGASKPSAWVLDIIGLVLNARYNEKRMTILTTNYFEETATPEPVPRLPGGQRMVVKEDTLADRIGARMRSRLYEMCRTVEVHAPDFRRESRQVGRARA
;
A
#
# COMPACT_ATOMS: atom_id res chain seq x y z
N MET A 1 -37.24 16.08 -13.09
CA MET A 1 -35.86 15.69 -12.73
C MET A 1 -35.95 15.00 -11.38
N ALA A 2 -35.64 13.70 -11.31
CA ALA A 2 -35.61 12.98 -10.03
C ALA A 2 -34.30 13.32 -9.35
N VAL A 3 -34.37 13.97 -8.18
CA VAL A 3 -33.21 14.19 -7.31
C VAL A 3 -32.87 12.85 -6.70
N ALA A 4 -31.68 12.31 -7.00
CA ALA A 4 -31.21 11.09 -6.38
C ALA A 4 -31.11 11.32 -4.86
N CYS A 5 -31.79 10.48 -4.07
CA CYS A 5 -31.78 10.55 -2.61
C CYS A 5 -30.35 10.30 -2.11
N GLU A 6 -29.85 11.11 -1.17
CA GLU A 6 -28.52 10.93 -0.54
C GLU A 6 -28.32 9.52 0.02
N CYS A 7 -29.36 8.94 0.62
CA CYS A 7 -29.34 7.56 1.12
C CYS A 7 -29.06 6.50 0.01
N GLY A 8 -29.51 6.72 -1.21
CA GLY A 8 -29.23 5.82 -2.34
C GLY A 8 -27.80 5.96 -2.88
N MET A 9 -27.11 7.07 -2.61
CA MET A 9 -25.69 7.25 -2.96
C MET A 9 -24.79 6.62 -1.90
N GLU A 10 -25.14 6.72 -0.62
CA GLU A 10 -24.41 6.09 0.49
C GLU A 10 -24.47 4.56 0.39
N GLU A 11 -25.66 3.97 0.19
CA GLU A 11 -25.78 2.50 -0.02
C GLU A 11 -25.03 2.00 -1.25
N ARG A 12 -24.97 2.79 -2.32
CA ARG A 12 -24.13 2.45 -3.49
C ARG A 12 -22.66 2.50 -3.16
N ALA A 13 -22.21 3.52 -2.43
CA ALA A 13 -20.82 3.66 -2.02
C ALA A 13 -20.39 2.50 -1.12
N GLU A 14 -21.21 2.09 -0.14
CA GLU A 14 -20.95 0.94 0.72
C GLU A 14 -20.82 -0.36 -0.08
N LYS A 15 -21.78 -0.67 -0.96
CA LYS A 15 -21.75 -1.88 -1.80
C LYS A 15 -20.53 -1.92 -2.72
N VAL A 16 -20.09 -0.79 -3.21
CA VAL A 16 -18.91 -0.70 -4.07
C VAL A 16 -17.64 -0.89 -3.25
N MET A 17 -17.60 -0.38 -2.00
CA MET A 17 -16.51 -0.58 -1.07
C MET A 17 -16.40 -2.03 -0.60
N GLU A 18 -17.52 -2.70 -0.34
CA GLU A 18 -17.55 -4.15 -0.05
C GLU A 18 -17.00 -4.96 -1.22
N ARG A 19 -17.39 -4.63 -2.46
CA ARG A 19 -16.84 -5.29 -3.67
C ARG A 19 -15.35 -5.05 -3.83
N ALA A 20 -14.86 -3.88 -3.46
CA ALA A 20 -13.44 -3.56 -3.47
C ALA A 20 -12.68 -4.26 -2.32
N ARG A 21 -13.33 -4.98 -1.42
CA ARG A 21 -12.75 -5.70 -0.27
C ARG A 21 -11.89 -4.81 0.63
N VAL A 22 -12.22 -3.53 0.75
CA VAL A 22 -11.50 -2.63 1.66
C VAL A 22 -11.85 -3.01 3.11
N PRO A 23 -10.85 -3.34 3.96
CA PRO A 23 -11.12 -3.70 5.35
C PRO A 23 -11.77 -2.53 6.12
N LYS A 24 -12.72 -2.84 7.02
CA LYS A 24 -13.45 -1.87 7.85
C LYS A 24 -12.55 -0.87 8.57
N ARG A 25 -11.36 -1.33 9.03
CA ARG A 25 -10.37 -0.46 9.67
C ARG A 25 -9.89 0.70 8.80
N TYR A 26 -10.08 0.63 7.48
CA TYR A 26 -9.68 1.66 6.50
C TYR A 26 -10.87 2.42 5.91
N GLU A 27 -12.09 2.22 6.40
CA GLU A 27 -13.28 2.95 5.93
C GLU A 27 -13.15 4.47 6.07
N HIS A 28 -12.45 4.93 7.12
CA HIS A 28 -12.19 6.35 7.37
C HIS A 28 -11.08 6.93 6.49
N CYS A 29 -10.33 6.09 5.74
CA CYS A 29 -9.23 6.55 4.92
C CYS A 29 -9.74 7.26 3.66
N ASP A 30 -9.56 8.56 3.61
CA ASP A 30 -9.76 9.42 2.44
C ASP A 30 -8.70 10.53 2.42
N PHE A 31 -8.71 11.36 1.39
CA PHE A 31 -7.70 12.42 1.27
C PHE A 31 -7.90 13.52 2.31
N GLU A 32 -9.13 13.79 2.73
CA GLU A 32 -9.47 14.79 3.73
C GLU A 32 -8.98 14.39 5.11
N SER A 33 -9.18 13.12 5.49
CA SER A 33 -8.74 12.57 6.78
C SER A 33 -7.24 12.28 6.85
N PHE A 34 -6.50 12.38 5.72
CA PHE A 34 -5.05 12.26 5.74
C PHE A 34 -4.43 13.55 6.27
N SER A 35 -4.08 13.53 7.56
CA SER A 35 -3.44 14.67 8.21
C SER A 35 -1.96 14.77 7.81
N THR A 36 -1.56 15.98 7.40
CA THR A 36 -0.16 16.33 7.17
C THR A 36 0.45 17.07 8.35
N ASP A 37 -0.38 17.46 9.31
CA ASP A 37 -0.02 18.18 10.53
C ASP A 37 -0.34 17.32 11.76
N LEU A 38 0.41 17.49 12.84
CA LEU A 38 0.07 16.88 14.13
C LEU A 38 -0.93 17.76 14.87
N GLU A 39 -1.96 17.15 15.44
CA GLU A 39 -2.86 17.83 16.38
C GLU A 39 -2.10 18.24 17.65
N ASP A 40 -2.61 19.28 18.35
CA ASP A 40 -2.12 19.73 19.66
C ASP A 40 -0.78 20.46 19.72
N GLY A 41 -0.45 21.26 18.70
CA GLY A 41 0.72 22.16 18.76
C GLY A 41 2.09 21.44 18.63
N LYS A 42 2.08 20.13 18.40
CA LYS A 42 3.26 19.40 17.93
C LYS A 42 3.31 19.52 16.42
N THR A 43 4.38 20.04 15.90
CA THR A 43 4.64 20.10 14.46
C THR A 43 5.60 18.99 14.06
N TRP A 44 5.31 18.34 12.94
CA TRP A 44 6.35 17.58 12.23
C TRP A 44 7.52 18.52 11.92
N SER A 45 8.71 17.97 11.74
CA SER A 45 9.74 18.79 11.10
C SER A 45 9.21 19.27 9.73
N ALA A 46 9.60 20.46 9.31
CA ALA A 46 9.16 21.02 8.03
C ALA A 46 9.41 20.04 6.86
N GLN A 47 10.46 19.22 6.95
CA GLN A 47 10.77 18.18 5.96
C GLN A 47 9.72 17.05 5.94
N HIS A 48 9.28 16.56 7.13
CA HIS A 48 8.27 15.51 7.20
C HIS A 48 6.91 16.02 6.71
N GLU A 49 6.52 17.22 7.11
CA GLU A 49 5.27 17.84 6.65
C GLU A 49 5.28 18.01 5.12
N GLN A 50 6.40 18.49 4.56
CA GLN A 50 6.54 18.62 3.12
C GLN A 50 6.48 17.28 2.40
N ALA A 51 7.12 16.23 2.93
CA ALA A 51 7.08 14.88 2.37
C ALA A 51 5.66 14.31 2.37
N LEU A 52 4.90 14.48 3.47
CA LEU A 52 3.51 14.05 3.56
C LEU A 52 2.60 14.82 2.58
N LYS A 53 2.74 16.15 2.49
CA LYS A 53 2.01 16.98 1.54
C LYS A 53 2.32 16.58 0.09
N GLN A 54 3.58 16.33 -0.22
CA GLN A 54 4.00 15.89 -1.54
C GLN A 54 3.41 14.51 -1.89
N ALA A 55 3.46 13.54 -0.97
CA ALA A 55 2.90 12.22 -1.18
C ALA A 55 1.37 12.28 -1.42
N LYS A 56 0.64 13.07 -0.61
CA LYS A 56 -0.79 13.34 -0.80
C LYS A 56 -1.07 13.96 -2.17
N MET A 57 -0.35 15.00 -2.54
CA MET A 57 -0.51 15.69 -3.81
C MET A 57 -0.25 14.78 -5.01
N LEU A 58 0.82 13.97 -4.98
CA LEU A 58 1.14 13.02 -6.06
C LEU A 58 0.08 11.93 -6.20
N THR A 59 -0.46 11.45 -5.07
CA THR A 59 -1.54 10.45 -5.07
C THR A 59 -2.85 11.06 -5.59
N GLN A 60 -3.18 12.29 -5.22
CA GLN A 60 -4.34 13.01 -5.76
C GLN A 60 -4.19 13.29 -7.26
N ALA A 61 -2.99 13.68 -7.71
CA ALA A 61 -2.71 13.89 -9.13
C ALA A 61 -2.91 12.59 -9.94
N PHE A 62 -2.43 11.45 -9.42
CA PHE A 62 -2.68 10.15 -10.04
C PHE A 62 -4.18 9.86 -10.22
N VAL A 63 -4.98 10.09 -9.16
CA VAL A 63 -6.43 9.88 -9.22
C VAL A 63 -7.11 10.83 -10.20
N ARG A 64 -6.67 12.09 -10.25
CA ARG A 64 -7.21 13.10 -11.17
C ARG A 64 -6.93 12.72 -12.63
N ASP A 65 -5.72 12.25 -12.90
CA ASP A 65 -5.22 11.99 -14.24
C ASP A 65 -5.65 10.60 -14.78
N TYR A 66 -6.17 9.72 -13.91
CA TYR A 66 -6.72 8.43 -14.32
C TYR A 66 -8.02 8.62 -15.13
N PRO A 67 -8.25 7.89 -16.26
CA PRO A 67 -7.47 6.77 -16.80
C PRO A 67 -6.35 7.16 -17.78
N ALA A 68 -6.07 8.44 -18.01
CA ALA A 68 -5.05 8.88 -18.97
C ALA A 68 -3.61 8.60 -18.51
N THR A 69 -3.40 8.31 -17.20
CA THR A 69 -2.08 7.94 -16.69
C THR A 69 -1.72 6.49 -17.09
N GLU A 70 -0.48 6.30 -17.53
CA GLU A 70 0.03 4.98 -17.91
C GLU A 70 0.68 4.22 -16.74
N LYS A 71 1.00 4.91 -15.65
CA LYS A 71 1.70 4.34 -14.50
C LYS A 71 0.83 4.34 -13.25
N GLY A 72 0.86 3.22 -12.54
CA GLY A 72 0.34 3.10 -11.19
C GLY A 72 1.20 3.83 -10.15
N LEU A 73 1.01 3.50 -8.87
CA LEU A 73 1.77 4.06 -7.75
C LEU A 73 2.51 2.98 -6.97
N LEU A 74 3.74 3.29 -6.55
CA LEU A 74 4.50 2.53 -5.56
C LEU A 74 4.81 3.46 -4.37
N LEU A 75 4.06 3.28 -3.28
CA LEU A 75 4.21 4.06 -2.04
C LEU A 75 5.23 3.37 -1.14
N ILE A 76 6.39 4.00 -0.93
CA ILE A 76 7.50 3.46 -0.15
C ILE A 76 7.72 4.33 1.10
N GLY A 77 8.04 3.71 2.22
CA GLY A 77 8.39 4.44 3.45
C GLY A 77 8.27 3.58 4.70
N PRO A 78 8.70 4.05 5.86
CA PRO A 78 8.63 3.29 7.11
C PRO A 78 7.18 2.98 7.51
N SER A 79 7.02 2.09 8.50
CA SER A 79 5.70 1.76 9.03
C SER A 79 5.04 2.98 9.69
N GLY A 80 3.69 3.08 9.57
CA GLY A 80 2.91 4.11 10.27
C GLY A 80 2.88 5.49 9.62
N VAL A 81 3.54 5.70 8.46
CA VAL A 81 3.57 7.00 7.76
C VAL A 81 2.36 7.30 6.87
N GLY A 82 1.38 6.38 6.80
CA GLY A 82 0.14 6.60 6.06
C GLY A 82 0.10 6.07 4.62
N LYS A 83 1.02 5.21 4.18
CA LYS A 83 1.02 4.62 2.82
C LYS A 83 -0.30 3.93 2.47
N THR A 84 -0.74 3.00 3.33
CA THR A 84 -2.02 2.29 3.15
C THR A 84 -3.20 3.27 3.15
N HIS A 85 -3.17 4.31 3.97
CA HIS A 85 -4.19 5.36 3.98
C HIS A 85 -4.30 6.03 2.60
N LEU A 86 -3.19 6.48 2.03
CA LEU A 86 -3.17 7.12 0.71
C LEU A 86 -3.58 6.15 -0.41
N ALA A 87 -3.14 4.88 -0.35
CA ALA A 87 -3.52 3.86 -1.32
C ALA A 87 -5.04 3.60 -1.30
N VAL A 88 -5.62 3.47 -0.11
CA VAL A 88 -7.07 3.28 0.06
C VAL A 88 -7.84 4.53 -0.33
N ALA A 89 -7.39 5.73 0.04
CA ALA A 89 -8.02 6.98 -0.37
C ALA A 89 -8.09 7.10 -1.92
N ALA A 90 -7.00 6.76 -2.61
CA ALA A 90 -6.96 6.73 -4.07
C ALA A 90 -7.95 5.70 -4.64
N LEU A 91 -7.96 4.48 -4.11
CA LEU A 91 -8.87 3.43 -4.54
C LEU A 91 -10.34 3.86 -4.37
N LYS A 92 -10.70 4.38 -3.19
CA LYS A 92 -12.06 4.86 -2.88
C LYS A 92 -12.52 5.92 -3.88
N GLU A 93 -11.66 6.89 -4.15
CA GLU A 93 -12.01 7.97 -5.08
C GLU A 93 -12.20 7.46 -6.50
N LEU A 94 -11.35 6.55 -6.99
CA LEU A 94 -11.49 5.93 -8.31
C LEU A 94 -12.77 5.09 -8.40
N VAL A 95 -13.08 4.35 -7.34
CA VAL A 95 -14.30 3.55 -7.25
C VAL A 95 -15.57 4.45 -7.23
N ARG A 96 -15.54 5.59 -6.53
CA ARG A 96 -16.63 6.59 -6.57
C ARG A 96 -16.84 7.17 -7.97
N ARG A 97 -15.79 7.24 -8.77
CA ARG A 97 -15.86 7.65 -10.19
C ARG A 97 -16.35 6.56 -11.13
N GLY A 98 -16.67 5.37 -10.61
CA GLY A 98 -17.26 4.27 -11.37
C GLY A 98 -16.27 3.22 -11.88
N HIS A 99 -15.00 3.27 -11.44
CA HIS A 99 -14.00 2.26 -11.80
C HIS A 99 -14.06 1.04 -10.88
N ASN A 100 -13.68 -0.13 -11.40
CA ASN A 100 -13.65 -1.36 -10.62
C ASN A 100 -12.29 -1.50 -9.93
N GLY A 101 -12.31 -1.46 -8.59
CA GLY A 101 -11.11 -1.57 -7.78
C GLY A 101 -11.15 -2.77 -6.83
N LEU A 102 -9.98 -3.28 -6.49
CA LEU A 102 -9.78 -4.36 -5.52
C LEU A 102 -8.65 -4.00 -4.55
N PHE A 103 -8.93 -4.10 -3.27
CA PHE A 103 -7.91 -4.07 -2.21
C PHE A 103 -7.50 -5.50 -1.86
N CYS A 104 -6.20 -5.71 -1.73
CA CYS A 104 -5.63 -6.99 -1.35
C CYS A 104 -4.44 -6.76 -0.39
N ASP A 105 -4.49 -7.35 0.80
CA ASP A 105 -3.33 -7.45 1.68
C ASP A 105 -2.43 -8.58 1.19
N TYR A 106 -1.14 -8.29 1.04
CA TYR A 106 -0.17 -9.25 0.51
C TYR A 106 -0.04 -10.52 1.34
N ARG A 107 -0.09 -10.41 2.69
CA ARG A 107 0.01 -11.58 3.58
C ARG A 107 -1.26 -12.40 3.57
N GLU A 108 -2.41 -11.75 3.53
CA GLU A 108 -3.70 -12.44 3.48
C GLU A 108 -3.84 -13.19 2.14
N LEU A 109 -3.44 -12.59 1.02
CA LEU A 109 -3.39 -13.27 -0.27
C LEU A 109 -2.60 -14.56 -0.22
N LEU A 110 -1.38 -14.53 0.34
CA LEU A 110 -0.54 -15.72 0.46
C LEU A 110 -1.19 -16.79 1.35
N LYS A 111 -1.87 -16.41 2.44
CA LYS A 111 -2.59 -17.34 3.30
C LYS A 111 -3.81 -17.96 2.62
N GLU A 112 -4.59 -17.16 1.89
CA GLU A 112 -5.74 -17.65 1.13
C GLU A 112 -5.30 -18.68 0.07
N ILE A 113 -4.19 -18.43 -0.63
CA ILE A 113 -3.62 -19.39 -1.58
C ILE A 113 -3.16 -20.65 -0.88
N GLN A 114 -2.45 -20.54 0.25
CA GLN A 114 -2.03 -21.72 1.03
C GLN A 114 -3.22 -22.53 1.53
N ALA A 115 -4.29 -21.86 1.98
CA ALA A 115 -5.51 -22.52 2.42
C ALA A 115 -6.23 -23.25 1.28
N SER A 116 -6.12 -22.76 0.03
CA SER A 116 -6.74 -23.41 -1.13
C SER A 116 -6.10 -24.76 -1.50
N TYR A 117 -4.91 -25.06 -0.99
CA TYR A 117 -4.26 -26.37 -1.18
C TYR A 117 -4.83 -27.47 -0.29
N ASN A 118 -5.65 -27.12 0.70
CA ASN A 118 -6.31 -28.11 1.52
C ASN A 118 -7.38 -28.85 0.68
N PRO A 119 -7.39 -30.19 0.64
CA PRO A 119 -8.40 -30.96 -0.11
C PRO A 119 -9.86 -30.69 0.28
N SER A 120 -10.10 -30.18 1.50
CA SER A 120 -11.43 -29.77 1.95
C SER A 120 -11.79 -28.31 1.61
N SER A 121 -10.91 -27.57 0.94
CA SER A 121 -11.17 -26.18 0.55
C SER A 121 -12.10 -26.15 -0.66
N GLU A 122 -13.10 -25.27 -0.60
CA GLU A 122 -13.96 -24.96 -1.75
C GLU A 122 -13.27 -24.01 -2.74
N SER A 123 -12.20 -23.31 -2.29
CA SER A 123 -11.44 -22.37 -3.11
C SER A 123 -10.28 -23.06 -3.79
N THR A 124 -10.01 -22.70 -5.05
CA THR A 124 -8.82 -23.12 -5.78
C THR A 124 -7.80 -22.00 -5.82
N GLU A 125 -6.51 -22.33 -5.99
CA GLU A 125 -5.44 -21.32 -6.19
C GLU A 125 -5.82 -20.32 -7.28
N MET A 126 -6.33 -20.79 -8.41
CA MET A 126 -6.75 -19.94 -9.51
C MET A 126 -7.93 -19.04 -9.13
N GLY A 127 -8.89 -19.56 -8.37
CA GLY A 127 -10.02 -18.77 -7.87
C GLY A 127 -9.62 -17.63 -6.96
N VAL A 128 -8.53 -17.79 -6.19
CA VAL A 128 -7.95 -16.73 -5.34
C VAL A 128 -7.14 -15.74 -6.18
N LEU A 129 -6.33 -16.21 -7.13
CA LEU A 129 -5.42 -15.38 -7.93
C LEU A 129 -6.14 -14.57 -9.01
N GLU A 130 -7.18 -15.13 -9.64
CA GLU A 130 -7.81 -14.51 -10.80
C GLU A 130 -8.37 -13.11 -10.53
N PRO A 131 -9.10 -12.84 -9.43
CA PRO A 131 -9.54 -11.50 -9.10
C PRO A 131 -8.40 -10.49 -8.96
N VAL A 132 -7.27 -10.91 -8.36
CA VAL A 132 -6.11 -10.05 -8.12
C VAL A 132 -5.35 -9.77 -9.42
N ARG A 133 -5.28 -10.75 -10.32
CA ARG A 133 -4.64 -10.61 -11.63
C ARG A 133 -5.44 -9.74 -12.58
N THR A 134 -6.77 -9.84 -12.55
CA THR A 134 -7.66 -9.26 -13.55
C THR A 134 -8.35 -7.97 -13.13
N ALA A 135 -8.32 -7.58 -11.85
CA ALA A 135 -8.88 -6.32 -11.38
C ALA A 135 -8.40 -5.14 -12.23
N GLU A 136 -9.31 -4.24 -12.62
CA GLU A 136 -8.98 -3.02 -13.36
C GLU A 136 -7.96 -2.19 -12.57
N ILE A 137 -8.26 -1.93 -11.30
CA ILE A 137 -7.37 -1.25 -10.36
C ILE A 137 -7.12 -2.17 -9.18
N LEU A 138 -5.86 -2.47 -8.89
CA LEU A 138 -5.45 -3.25 -7.73
C LEU A 138 -4.69 -2.38 -6.74
N VAL A 139 -5.10 -2.39 -5.49
CA VAL A 139 -4.24 -2.02 -4.36
C VAL A 139 -3.68 -3.30 -3.76
N LEU A 140 -2.37 -3.48 -3.81
CA LEU A 140 -1.66 -4.58 -3.12
C LEU A 140 -0.85 -3.98 -1.97
N ASP A 141 -1.35 -4.17 -0.76
CA ASP A 141 -0.82 -3.55 0.45
C ASP A 141 0.27 -4.41 1.11
N ASP A 142 1.27 -3.75 1.65
CA ASP A 142 2.37 -4.34 2.43
C ASP A 142 3.25 -5.34 1.63
N LEU A 143 3.50 -5.02 0.36
CA LEU A 143 4.31 -5.84 -0.55
C LEU A 143 5.69 -6.16 0.06
N GLY A 144 6.05 -7.44 0.04
CA GLY A 144 7.31 -7.94 0.58
C GLY A 144 7.29 -8.22 2.09
N ALA A 145 6.16 -8.04 2.79
CA ALA A 145 6.04 -8.25 4.23
C ALA A 145 6.25 -9.71 4.67
N SER A 146 6.06 -10.69 3.78
CA SER A 146 6.41 -12.09 4.03
C SER A 146 7.86 -12.36 3.68
N LYS A 147 8.50 -13.32 4.37
CA LYS A 147 9.86 -13.75 4.03
C LYS A 147 9.88 -14.34 2.62
N PRO A 148 10.85 -13.98 1.78
CA PRO A 148 10.95 -14.53 0.45
C PRO A 148 11.27 -16.04 0.51
N SER A 149 10.48 -16.82 -0.20
CA SER A 149 10.73 -18.22 -0.53
C SER A 149 10.49 -18.39 -2.02
N ALA A 150 10.97 -19.47 -2.62
CA ALA A 150 10.73 -19.74 -4.04
C ALA A 150 9.23 -19.65 -4.37
N TRP A 151 8.38 -20.29 -3.57
CA TRP A 151 6.94 -20.25 -3.73
C TRP A 151 6.36 -18.82 -3.64
N VAL A 152 6.78 -18.03 -2.64
CA VAL A 152 6.31 -16.64 -2.48
C VAL A 152 6.70 -15.78 -3.67
N LEU A 153 7.95 -15.96 -4.18
CA LEU A 153 8.43 -15.23 -5.36
C LEU A 153 7.71 -15.65 -6.63
N ASP A 154 7.35 -16.92 -6.77
CA ASP A 154 6.58 -17.42 -7.91
C ASP A 154 5.16 -16.84 -7.89
N ILE A 155 4.47 -16.87 -6.76
CA ILE A 155 3.10 -16.33 -6.63
C ILE A 155 3.07 -14.83 -6.95
N ILE A 156 3.95 -14.03 -6.33
CA ILE A 156 3.96 -12.59 -6.60
C ILE A 156 4.39 -12.30 -8.05
N GLY A 157 5.30 -13.14 -8.59
CA GLY A 157 5.68 -13.10 -9.98
C GLY A 157 4.49 -13.33 -10.92
N LEU A 158 3.65 -14.32 -10.66
CA LEU A 158 2.43 -14.59 -11.43
C LEU A 158 1.48 -13.39 -11.45
N VAL A 159 1.21 -12.80 -10.29
CA VAL A 159 0.32 -11.64 -10.18
C VAL A 159 0.88 -10.43 -10.92
N LEU A 160 2.09 -10.01 -10.56
CA LEU A 160 2.66 -8.77 -11.10
C LEU A 160 3.01 -8.89 -12.59
N ASN A 161 3.45 -10.07 -13.07
CA ASN A 161 3.71 -10.29 -14.50
C ASN A 161 2.42 -10.23 -15.34
N ALA A 162 1.34 -10.83 -14.87
CA ALA A 162 0.06 -10.75 -15.56
C ALA A 162 -0.39 -9.28 -15.70
N ARG A 163 -0.32 -8.52 -14.62
CA ARG A 163 -0.71 -7.11 -14.59
C ARG A 163 0.21 -6.23 -15.44
N TYR A 164 1.52 -6.50 -15.41
CA TYR A 164 2.50 -5.83 -16.26
C TYR A 164 2.20 -6.04 -17.75
N ASN A 165 2.01 -7.30 -18.17
CA ASN A 165 1.76 -7.64 -19.58
C ASN A 165 0.44 -7.03 -20.11
N GLU A 166 -0.58 -6.94 -19.25
CA GLU A 166 -1.89 -6.41 -19.59
C GLU A 166 -2.03 -4.91 -19.27
N LYS A 167 -0.95 -4.24 -18.87
CA LYS A 167 -0.92 -2.81 -18.47
C LYS A 167 -2.00 -2.44 -17.46
N ARG A 168 -2.29 -3.33 -16.51
CA ARG A 168 -3.34 -3.12 -15.50
C ARG A 168 -2.88 -2.19 -14.41
N MET A 169 -3.73 -1.24 -14.04
CA MET A 169 -3.42 -0.22 -13.04
C MET A 169 -3.19 -0.83 -11.66
N THR A 170 -2.04 -0.52 -11.06
CA THR A 170 -1.61 -1.14 -9.80
C THR A 170 -1.07 -0.08 -8.84
N ILE A 171 -1.61 -0.07 -7.62
CA ILE A 171 -1.15 0.75 -6.50
C ILE A 171 -0.53 -0.21 -5.48
N LEU A 172 0.73 0.00 -5.15
CA LEU A 172 1.50 -0.84 -4.24
C LEU A 172 1.94 -0.05 -3.03
N THR A 173 1.94 -0.67 -1.87
CA THR A 173 2.61 -0.12 -0.69
C THR A 173 3.70 -1.06 -0.21
N THR A 174 4.78 -0.54 0.31
CA THR A 174 5.87 -1.33 0.89
C THR A 174 6.62 -0.57 1.97
N ASN A 175 7.16 -1.31 2.93
CA ASN A 175 8.05 -0.77 3.95
C ASN A 175 9.54 -0.91 3.56
N TYR A 176 9.83 -1.53 2.43
CA TYR A 176 11.18 -1.81 1.97
C TYR A 176 11.62 -0.75 0.97
N PHE A 177 12.75 -0.11 1.27
CA PHE A 177 13.35 0.87 0.37
C PHE A 177 14.08 0.18 -0.79
N GLU A 178 14.38 0.94 -1.82
CA GLU A 178 15.08 0.45 -3.01
C GLU A 178 16.56 0.18 -2.75
N GLU A 179 17.16 1.02 -1.91
CA GLU A 179 18.54 0.89 -1.47
C GLU A 179 18.56 0.81 0.06
N THR A 180 19.53 0.06 0.58
CA THR A 180 19.79 0.10 2.02
C THR A 180 20.19 1.52 2.37
N ALA A 181 19.47 2.14 3.30
CA ALA A 181 19.97 3.36 3.92
C ALA A 181 21.43 3.14 4.32
N THR A 182 22.30 4.09 4.01
CA THR A 182 23.69 4.02 4.49
C THR A 182 23.63 3.74 5.99
N PRO A 183 24.25 2.65 6.49
CA PRO A 183 24.11 2.28 7.87
C PRO A 183 24.52 3.47 8.73
N GLU A 184 23.62 3.97 9.57
CA GLU A 184 24.03 4.88 10.63
C GLU A 184 25.17 4.22 11.42
N PRO A 185 26.19 4.97 11.84
CA PRO A 185 27.30 4.41 12.56
C PRO A 185 26.80 3.80 13.88
N VAL A 186 26.61 2.48 13.86
CA VAL A 186 26.20 1.71 15.05
C VAL A 186 27.30 1.87 16.10
N PRO A 187 26.97 2.17 17.39
CA PRO A 187 27.93 2.24 18.46
C PRO A 187 28.80 0.97 18.50
N ARG A 188 30.11 1.12 18.61
CA ARG A 188 31.03 -0.01 18.69
C ARG A 188 30.78 -0.77 19.97
N LEU A 189 30.47 -2.07 19.86
CA LEU A 189 30.48 -2.97 21.01
C LEU A 189 31.92 -3.15 21.53
N PRO A 190 32.10 -3.37 22.84
CA PRO A 190 33.41 -3.74 23.40
C PRO A 190 33.89 -5.03 22.70
N GLY A 191 34.96 -4.94 21.89
CA GLY A 191 35.47 -6.08 21.12
C GLY A 191 35.62 -5.84 19.62
N GLY A 192 35.23 -4.64 19.09
CA GLY A 192 35.58 -4.18 17.76
C GLY A 192 34.77 -4.77 16.59
N GLN A 193 33.86 -5.70 16.81
CA GLN A 193 33.00 -6.23 15.75
C GLN A 193 31.83 -5.28 15.47
N ARG A 194 31.72 -4.82 14.21
CA ARG A 194 30.56 -4.09 13.70
C ARG A 194 29.49 -5.11 13.29
N MET A 195 28.40 -5.20 14.02
CA MET A 195 27.19 -5.80 13.48
C MET A 195 26.54 -4.80 12.52
N VAL A 196 26.81 -4.94 11.24
CA VAL A 196 26.03 -4.26 10.20
C VAL A 196 24.74 -5.06 10.05
N VAL A 197 23.67 -4.61 10.69
CA VAL A 197 22.33 -5.13 10.37
C VAL A 197 21.97 -4.57 9.00
N LYS A 198 22.15 -5.37 7.97
CA LYS A 198 21.71 -5.00 6.62
C LYS A 198 20.18 -5.09 6.61
N GLU A 199 19.51 -3.97 6.43
CA GLU A 199 18.08 -3.97 6.18
C GLU A 199 17.80 -4.54 4.78
N ASP A 200 16.80 -5.41 4.67
CA ASP A 200 16.38 -5.96 3.39
C ASP A 200 15.86 -4.84 2.48
N THR A 201 16.27 -4.86 1.23
CA THR A 201 15.73 -3.99 0.19
C THR A 201 14.47 -4.58 -0.41
N LEU A 202 13.71 -3.79 -1.17
CA LEU A 202 12.59 -4.31 -1.95
C LEU A 202 13.03 -5.43 -2.89
N ALA A 203 14.21 -5.30 -3.51
CA ALA A 203 14.78 -6.35 -4.37
C ALA A 203 15.07 -7.65 -3.61
N ASP A 204 15.51 -7.58 -2.35
CA ASP A 204 15.73 -8.75 -1.51
C ASP A 204 14.40 -9.47 -1.18
N ARG A 205 13.28 -8.73 -1.15
CA ARG A 205 11.95 -9.23 -0.77
C ARG A 205 11.13 -9.78 -1.93
N ILE A 206 11.25 -9.23 -3.13
CA ILE A 206 10.44 -9.62 -4.31
C ILE A 206 11.27 -10.08 -5.52
N GLY A 207 12.59 -10.04 -5.40
CA GLY A 207 13.51 -10.33 -6.49
C GLY A 207 13.81 -9.14 -7.41
N ALA A 208 15.06 -9.03 -7.85
CA ALA A 208 15.55 -7.92 -8.67
C ALA A 208 14.78 -7.76 -10.00
N ARG A 209 14.39 -8.88 -10.64
CA ARG A 209 13.61 -8.85 -11.89
C ARG A 209 12.24 -8.20 -11.70
N MET A 210 11.57 -8.52 -10.60
CA MET A 210 10.25 -7.97 -10.31
C MET A 210 10.35 -6.50 -9.93
N ARG A 211 11.33 -6.13 -9.11
CA ARG A 211 11.63 -4.72 -8.80
C ARG A 211 11.80 -3.89 -10.07
N SER A 212 12.58 -4.37 -11.06
CA SER A 212 12.79 -3.67 -12.33
C SER A 212 11.48 -3.37 -13.06
N ARG A 213 10.54 -4.34 -13.09
CA ARG A 213 9.21 -4.13 -13.69
C ARG A 213 8.35 -3.13 -12.94
N LEU A 214 8.46 -3.09 -11.60
CA LEU A 214 7.71 -2.11 -10.82
C LEU A 214 8.08 -0.67 -11.16
N TYR A 215 9.33 -0.38 -11.52
CA TYR A 215 9.74 0.96 -12.00
C TYR A 215 9.09 1.35 -13.32
N GLU A 216 8.87 0.38 -14.18
CA GLU A 216 8.17 0.63 -15.43
C GLU A 216 6.67 0.80 -15.21
N MET A 217 6.06 -0.06 -14.38
CA MET A 217 4.63 -0.07 -14.08
C MET A 217 4.16 1.09 -13.20
N CYS A 218 5.00 1.55 -12.28
CA CYS A 218 4.58 2.45 -11.21
C CYS A 218 5.49 3.67 -11.10
N ARG A 219 4.89 4.78 -10.67
CA ARG A 219 5.62 5.94 -10.18
C ARG A 219 5.91 5.75 -8.71
N THR A 220 7.17 5.83 -8.31
CA THR A 220 7.56 5.76 -6.89
C THR A 220 7.20 7.06 -6.18
N VAL A 221 6.59 6.93 -5.02
CA VAL A 221 6.27 8.01 -4.08
C VAL A 221 6.82 7.64 -2.72
N GLU A 222 7.85 8.33 -2.30
CA GLU A 222 8.46 8.12 -0.99
C GLU A 222 7.72 8.94 0.07
N VAL A 223 7.38 8.27 1.18
CA VAL A 223 6.67 8.87 2.31
C VAL A 223 7.58 8.82 3.53
N HIS A 224 8.21 9.93 3.85
CA HIS A 224 9.12 10.05 4.97
C HIS A 224 8.46 10.84 6.11
N ALA A 225 8.11 10.14 7.19
CA ALA A 225 7.60 10.74 8.42
C ALA A 225 7.83 9.77 9.59
N PRO A 226 7.79 10.22 10.85
CA PRO A 226 7.68 9.33 12.00
C PRO A 226 6.36 8.54 11.98
N ASP A 227 6.31 7.45 12.77
CA ASP A 227 5.12 6.63 12.90
C ASP A 227 3.97 7.40 13.58
N PHE A 228 2.97 7.79 12.79
CA PHE A 228 1.79 8.52 13.26
C PHE A 228 1.04 7.79 14.40
N ARG A 229 1.01 6.45 14.37
CA ARG A 229 0.33 5.65 15.41
C ARG A 229 1.01 5.75 16.76
N ARG A 230 2.33 5.97 16.78
CA ARG A 230 3.10 6.17 18.04
C ARG A 230 2.87 7.58 18.56
N GLU A 231 2.94 8.57 17.69
CA GLU A 231 2.79 9.98 18.08
C GLU A 231 1.36 10.28 18.57
N SER A 232 0.32 9.82 17.89
CA SER A 232 -1.08 10.02 18.30
C SER A 232 -1.42 9.35 19.65
N ARG A 233 -0.82 8.18 19.97
CA ARG A 233 -1.01 7.51 21.26
C ARG A 233 -0.30 8.19 22.44
N GLN A 234 0.81 8.88 22.19
CA GLN A 234 1.50 9.63 23.25
C GLN A 234 0.70 10.83 23.71
N VAL A 235 -0.04 11.45 22.82
CA VAL A 235 -0.96 12.58 23.13
C VAL A 235 -2.11 12.12 24.03
N GLY A 236 -2.73 10.96 23.77
CA GLY A 236 -3.80 10.42 24.61
C GLY A 236 -3.36 10.02 26.03
N ARG A 237 -2.07 9.65 26.24
CA ARG A 237 -1.54 9.33 27.59
C ARG A 237 -1.09 10.53 28.40
N ALA A 238 -0.83 11.66 27.78
CA ALA A 238 -0.47 12.91 28.48
C ALA A 238 -1.70 13.65 29.03
N ARG A 239 -2.92 13.23 28.64
CA ARG A 239 -4.20 13.80 29.08
C ARG A 239 -4.97 12.95 30.10
N ALA A 240 -4.47 11.77 30.44
CA ALA A 240 -5.01 10.88 31.48
C ALA A 240 -4.16 10.92 32.74
#